data_05ce8c3bdf4825b9089e58756ec855b8
#
_entry.id   05ce8c3bdf4825b9089e58756ec855b8
#
_cell.length_a   1.000
_cell.length_b   1.000
_cell.length_c   1.000
_cell.angle_alpha   90.00
_cell.angle_beta   90.00
_cell.angle_gamma   90.00
#
_symmetry.space_group_name_H-M   'P 1'
#
loop_
_entity.id
_entity.type
_entity.pdbx_description
1 polymer ?
#
loop_
_entity_poly.entity_id
_entity_poly.type
_entity_poly.pdbx_seq_one_letter_code
_entity_poly.pdbx_strand_id
1 'polypeptide(L)'
;ETIPTEMLDLVAIGTIADMVSLTDENRIMVKVGLEILKTTERIGLQELLRISDVDPTTISEETVGFKLAPQLNALGRLDDPNPAIELLTGFDDEEAQAIALEINAKNEERKEVVQNIFDEAITMVDPDKPVQVLAKEGWHPGVLGIVAGRIMEQISQTVVVLNIEDGLAKGSARSLESINIFHALDDHRDIFTAFGGHAGAAGMTLPEENLGRLSEILCHYVYDNDIDTSAKNTLNLDEELQLSELSLDTIKSLEKLAPFGMDNKKPVFWLHDITVTQARTMGQNGAHLKFKVKQGKDSFDVVAFN
;
A
#
# COMPACT_ATOMS: atom_id res chain seq x y z
N GLU A 1 12.78 -12.37 29.67
CA GLU A 1 13.61 -11.39 28.94
C GLU A 1 12.73 -10.19 28.65
N THR A 2 13.14 -9.00 29.06
CA THR A 2 12.43 -7.75 28.76
C THR A 2 12.87 -7.26 27.39
N ILE A 3 11.92 -6.95 26.52
CA ILE A 3 12.21 -6.30 25.23
C ILE A 3 12.82 -4.92 25.54
N PRO A 4 13.98 -4.58 24.94
CA PRO A 4 14.55 -3.24 25.10
C PRO A 4 13.54 -2.21 24.57
N THR A 5 12.99 -1.40 25.44
CA THR A 5 11.97 -0.41 25.07
C THR A 5 12.48 0.60 24.05
N GLU A 6 13.79 0.88 24.07
CA GLU A 6 14.48 1.75 23.12
C GLU A 6 14.49 1.26 21.65
N MET A 7 14.09 0.00 21.39
CA MET A 7 13.99 -0.55 20.03
C MET A 7 12.54 -0.62 19.50
N LEU A 8 11.57 -0.24 20.30
CA LEU A 8 10.17 -0.31 19.92
C LEU A 8 9.79 0.68 18.81
N ASP A 9 10.56 1.76 18.62
CA ASP A 9 10.44 2.65 17.47
C ASP A 9 10.68 1.89 16.14
N LEU A 10 11.74 1.09 16.06
CA LEU A 10 12.04 0.26 14.89
C LEU A 10 11.03 -0.88 14.73
N VAL A 11 10.58 -1.48 15.83
CA VAL A 11 9.52 -2.49 15.82
C VAL A 11 8.23 -1.91 15.24
N ALA A 12 7.85 -0.69 15.65
CA ALA A 12 6.66 -0.04 15.11
C ALA A 12 6.78 0.23 13.60
N ILE A 13 7.93 0.74 13.15
CA ILE A 13 8.19 0.98 11.73
C ILE A 13 8.10 -0.34 10.94
N GLY A 14 8.79 -1.40 11.38
CA GLY A 14 8.82 -2.68 10.70
C GLY A 14 7.45 -3.35 10.65
N THR A 15 6.73 -3.38 11.77
CA THR A 15 5.39 -3.99 11.88
C THR A 15 4.38 -3.30 10.95
N ILE A 16 4.40 -1.96 10.89
CA ILE A 16 3.50 -1.19 10.01
C ILE A 16 3.93 -1.34 8.55
N ALA A 17 5.24 -1.23 8.25
CA ALA A 17 5.76 -1.27 6.89
C ALA A 17 5.50 -2.61 6.19
N ASP A 18 5.52 -3.72 6.94
CA ASP A 18 5.27 -5.08 6.45
C ASP A 18 3.81 -5.50 6.56
N MET A 19 2.92 -4.58 6.94
CA MET A 19 1.48 -4.82 7.09
C MET A 19 1.14 -6.02 8.00
N VAL A 20 1.89 -6.17 9.09
CA VAL A 20 1.64 -7.21 10.09
C VAL A 20 0.35 -6.89 10.86
N SER A 21 -0.41 -7.92 11.25
CA SER A 21 -1.63 -7.77 12.03
C SER A 21 -1.42 -6.90 13.28
N LEU A 22 -2.23 -5.84 13.42
CA LEU A 22 -2.20 -4.91 14.57
C LEU A 22 -3.20 -5.33 15.66
N THR A 23 -3.05 -6.56 16.11
CA THR A 23 -3.80 -7.16 17.23
C THR A 23 -2.84 -7.56 18.34
N ASP A 24 -3.38 -7.88 19.49
CA ASP A 24 -2.66 -8.41 20.66
C ASP A 24 -1.34 -7.66 20.95
N GLU A 25 -0.25 -8.39 21.11
CA GLU A 25 1.08 -7.82 21.44
C GLU A 25 1.63 -6.90 20.35
N ASN A 26 1.38 -7.18 19.06
CA ASN A 26 1.84 -6.32 17.98
C ASN A 26 1.24 -4.92 18.09
N ARG A 27 -0.07 -4.84 18.39
CA ARG A 27 -0.75 -3.56 18.59
C ARG A 27 -0.18 -2.79 19.77
N ILE A 28 0.16 -3.49 20.87
CA ILE A 28 0.76 -2.87 22.07
C ILE A 28 2.16 -2.34 21.73
N MET A 29 3.00 -3.15 21.07
CA MET A 29 4.35 -2.76 20.68
C MET A 29 4.34 -1.58 19.73
N VAL A 30 3.47 -1.58 18.72
CA VAL A 30 3.34 -0.47 17.77
C VAL A 30 2.85 0.79 18.47
N LYS A 31 1.86 0.69 19.35
CA LYS A 31 1.36 1.86 20.13
C LYS A 31 2.45 2.51 20.95
N VAL A 32 3.25 1.72 21.68
CA VAL A 32 4.37 2.23 22.47
C VAL A 32 5.48 2.75 21.56
N GLY A 33 5.81 2.02 20.49
CA GLY A 33 6.84 2.41 19.54
C GLY A 33 6.54 3.72 18.81
N LEU A 34 5.29 4.00 18.47
CA LEU A 34 4.89 5.29 17.91
C LEU A 34 5.08 6.45 18.88
N GLU A 35 4.82 6.24 20.19
CA GLU A 35 5.10 7.28 21.20
C GLU A 35 6.62 7.51 21.38
N ILE A 36 7.42 6.46 21.34
CA ILE A 36 8.89 6.58 21.36
C ILE A 36 9.39 7.28 20.10
N LEU A 37 8.83 6.97 18.93
CA LEU A 37 9.22 7.58 17.68
C LEU A 37 9.00 9.10 17.66
N LYS A 38 8.01 9.62 18.39
CA LYS A 38 7.78 11.06 18.52
C LYS A 38 8.93 11.80 19.23
N THR A 39 9.69 11.08 20.04
CA THR A 39 10.82 11.61 20.82
C THR A 39 12.12 10.86 20.54
N THR A 40 12.23 10.25 19.36
CA THR A 40 13.40 9.43 19.02
C THR A 40 14.68 10.24 19.06
N GLU A 41 15.71 9.64 19.65
CA GLU A 41 17.09 10.18 19.67
C GLU A 41 17.95 9.59 18.54
N ARG A 42 17.36 8.71 17.69
CA ARG A 42 18.07 8.17 16.52
C ARG A 42 18.21 9.25 15.45
N ILE A 43 19.46 9.64 15.22
CA ILE A 43 19.83 10.71 14.28
C ILE A 43 19.22 10.43 12.90
N GLY A 44 19.36 9.21 12.40
CA GLY A 44 18.82 8.85 11.08
C GLY A 44 17.30 8.95 10.98
N LEU A 45 16.55 8.62 12.04
CA LEU A 45 15.09 8.81 12.07
C LEU A 45 14.71 10.28 12.13
N GLN A 46 15.45 11.10 12.88
CA GLN A 46 15.24 12.55 12.93
C GLN A 46 15.44 13.18 11.55
N GLU A 47 16.51 12.80 10.84
CA GLU A 47 16.76 13.25 9.47
C GLU A 47 15.69 12.78 8.49
N LEU A 48 15.25 11.53 8.57
CA LEU A 48 14.18 10.99 7.74
C LEU A 48 12.85 11.75 7.97
N LEU A 49 12.51 12.06 9.21
CA LEU A 49 11.33 12.88 9.56
C LEU A 49 11.45 14.29 8.99
N ARG A 50 12.62 14.90 9.13
CA ARG A 50 12.92 16.25 8.63
C ARG A 50 12.74 16.37 7.12
N ILE A 51 13.33 15.46 6.35
CA ILE A 51 13.23 15.49 4.87
C ILE A 51 11.81 15.13 4.38
N SER A 52 11.04 14.39 5.18
CA SER A 52 9.66 14.01 4.89
C SER A 52 8.65 15.08 5.25
N ASP A 53 9.09 16.21 5.78
CA ASP A 53 8.25 17.29 6.31
C ASP A 53 7.19 16.72 7.28
N VAL A 54 7.67 15.99 8.30
CA VAL A 54 6.85 15.39 9.35
C VAL A 54 7.14 16.07 10.68
N ASP A 55 6.09 16.62 11.30
CA ASP A 55 6.16 17.06 12.70
C ASP A 55 6.18 15.82 13.60
N PRO A 56 7.27 15.60 14.38
CA PRO A 56 7.39 14.44 15.26
C PRO A 56 6.22 14.27 16.22
N THR A 57 5.61 15.36 16.67
CA THR A 57 4.49 15.31 17.63
C THR A 57 3.21 14.71 17.06
N THR A 58 3.10 14.66 15.73
CA THR A 58 1.91 14.18 15.00
C THR A 58 2.09 12.80 14.36
N ILE A 59 3.19 12.11 14.66
CA ILE A 59 3.47 10.79 14.10
C ILE A 59 2.37 9.80 14.46
N SER A 60 1.87 9.11 13.45
CA SER A 60 0.87 8.05 13.53
C SER A 60 1.27 6.86 12.67
N GLU A 61 0.48 5.80 12.72
CA GLU A 61 0.61 4.65 11.82
C GLU A 61 0.53 5.07 10.34
N GLU A 62 -0.32 6.04 10.00
CA GLU A 62 -0.41 6.60 8.64
C GLU A 62 0.90 7.29 8.22
N THR A 63 1.53 8.03 9.15
CA THR A 63 2.85 8.65 8.91
C THR A 63 3.89 7.59 8.56
N VAL A 64 3.95 6.52 9.32
CA VAL A 64 4.89 5.43 9.08
C VAL A 64 4.56 4.74 7.75
N GLY A 65 3.32 4.32 7.54
CA GLY A 65 2.91 3.54 6.37
C GLY A 65 3.01 4.30 5.04
N PHE A 66 2.72 5.60 5.04
CA PHE A 66 2.64 6.38 3.79
C PHE A 66 3.81 7.35 3.56
N LYS A 67 4.57 7.72 4.60
CA LYS A 67 5.71 8.63 4.45
C LYS A 67 7.06 7.95 4.71
N LEU A 68 7.24 7.24 5.82
CA LEU A 68 8.55 6.70 6.21
C LEU A 68 8.87 5.36 5.53
N ALA A 69 7.97 4.38 5.64
CA ALA A 69 8.18 3.05 5.07
C ALA A 69 8.41 3.05 3.54
N PRO A 70 7.66 3.83 2.72
CA PRO A 70 7.94 3.90 1.29
C PRO A 70 9.32 4.46 0.95
N GLN A 71 9.87 5.35 1.75
CA GLN A 71 11.23 5.88 1.57
C GLN A 71 12.28 4.82 1.89
N LEU A 72 12.21 4.22 3.07
CA LEU A 72 13.13 3.13 3.47
C LEU A 72 13.12 1.97 2.46
N ASN A 73 11.93 1.60 1.98
CA ASN A 73 11.77 0.53 1.01
C ASN A 73 12.21 0.88 -0.42
N ALA A 74 12.40 2.16 -0.74
CA ALA A 74 12.75 2.58 -2.10
C ALA A 74 14.12 2.07 -2.54
N LEU A 75 15.10 2.08 -1.63
CA LEU A 75 16.45 1.55 -1.88
C LEU A 75 16.37 0.07 -2.27
N GLY A 76 15.80 -0.78 -1.44
CA GLY A 76 15.73 -2.22 -1.72
C GLY A 76 14.91 -2.60 -2.96
N ARG A 77 14.19 -1.65 -3.57
CA ARG A 77 13.47 -1.86 -4.83
C ARG A 77 14.28 -1.49 -6.07
N LEU A 78 15.10 -0.47 -5.97
CA LEU A 78 15.85 0.08 -7.11
C LEU A 78 17.36 -0.16 -7.01
N ASP A 79 17.88 -0.39 -5.79
CA ASP A 79 19.30 -0.45 -5.50
C ASP A 79 19.59 -1.31 -4.24
N ASP A 80 20.73 -1.08 -3.60
CA ASP A 80 21.17 -1.72 -2.36
C ASP A 80 20.36 -1.20 -1.14
N PRO A 81 19.76 -2.07 -0.30
CA PRO A 81 19.06 -1.65 0.90
C PRO A 81 19.96 -1.24 2.09
N ASN A 82 21.27 -1.51 2.03
CA ASN A 82 22.19 -1.29 3.16
C ASN A 82 22.18 0.15 3.70
N PRO A 83 22.14 1.22 2.88
CA PRO A 83 22.08 2.58 3.41
C PRO A 83 20.87 2.85 4.32
N ALA A 84 19.74 2.16 4.10
CA ALA A 84 18.61 2.27 5.02
C ALA A 84 18.93 1.69 6.41
N ILE A 85 19.70 0.60 6.48
CA ILE A 85 20.16 0.02 7.75
C ILE A 85 21.15 0.95 8.43
N GLU A 86 22.11 1.49 7.67
CA GLU A 86 23.10 2.46 8.17
C GLU A 86 22.39 3.71 8.73
N LEU A 87 21.40 4.25 8.05
CA LEU A 87 20.59 5.36 8.55
C LEU A 87 19.94 5.05 9.89
N LEU A 88 19.35 3.87 10.04
CA LEU A 88 18.61 3.49 11.26
C LEU A 88 19.52 3.16 12.45
N THR A 89 20.81 2.85 12.21
CA THR A 89 21.75 2.36 13.23
C THR A 89 22.97 3.26 13.42
N GLY A 90 23.19 4.22 12.54
CA GLY A 90 24.32 5.15 12.57
C GLY A 90 24.20 6.21 13.68
N PHE A 91 25.35 6.84 14.01
CA PHE A 91 25.46 7.85 15.07
C PHE A 91 26.13 9.14 14.57
N ASP A 92 26.37 9.27 13.26
CA ASP A 92 27.00 10.43 12.66
C ASP A 92 25.95 11.31 11.96
N ASP A 93 25.89 12.59 12.31
CA ASP A 93 24.90 13.54 11.79
C ASP A 93 25.09 13.82 10.29
N GLU A 94 26.36 13.99 9.84
CA GLU A 94 26.64 14.32 8.45
C GLU A 94 26.35 13.12 7.54
N GLU A 95 26.70 11.92 7.97
CA GLU A 95 26.42 10.67 7.27
C GLU A 95 24.89 10.41 7.21
N ALA A 96 24.18 10.56 8.33
CA ALA A 96 22.73 10.39 8.38
C ALA A 96 22.02 11.37 7.44
N GLN A 97 22.45 12.62 7.39
CA GLN A 97 21.88 13.62 6.48
C GLN A 97 22.12 13.23 5.02
N ALA A 98 23.34 12.79 4.67
CA ALA A 98 23.66 12.37 3.31
C ALA A 98 22.80 11.16 2.87
N ILE A 99 22.70 10.13 3.72
CA ILE A 99 21.89 8.94 3.44
C ILE A 99 20.39 9.28 3.35
N ALA A 100 19.88 10.13 4.23
CA ALA A 100 18.48 10.53 4.17
C ALA A 100 18.14 11.26 2.86
N LEU A 101 19.01 12.13 2.36
CA LEU A 101 18.84 12.79 1.07
C LEU A 101 18.88 11.79 -0.09
N GLU A 102 19.77 10.81 -0.05
CA GLU A 102 19.84 9.72 -1.05
C GLU A 102 18.55 8.90 -1.07
N ILE A 103 18.06 8.48 0.10
CA ILE A 103 16.78 7.75 0.25
C ILE A 103 15.62 8.54 -0.35
N ASN A 104 15.57 9.85 -0.08
CA ASN A 104 14.50 10.69 -0.64
C ASN A 104 14.60 10.77 -2.17
N ALA A 105 15.80 10.95 -2.72
CA ALA A 105 16.02 10.97 -4.17
C ALA A 105 15.60 9.64 -4.82
N LYS A 106 16.00 8.51 -4.23
CA LYS A 106 15.60 7.17 -4.69
C LYS A 106 14.08 6.92 -4.58
N ASN A 107 13.42 7.47 -3.58
CA ASN A 107 11.97 7.38 -3.46
C ASN A 107 11.25 8.19 -4.55
N GLU A 108 11.75 9.36 -4.91
CA GLU A 108 11.19 10.13 -6.05
C GLU A 108 11.44 9.39 -7.38
N GLU A 109 12.66 8.88 -7.62
CA GLU A 109 12.98 8.03 -8.78
C GLU A 109 12.02 6.82 -8.86
N ARG A 110 11.79 6.13 -7.74
CA ARG A 110 10.84 5.02 -7.68
C ARG A 110 9.42 5.45 -8.09
N LYS A 111 8.95 6.61 -7.62
CA LYS A 111 7.62 7.14 -7.98
C LYS A 111 7.50 7.40 -9.48
N GLU A 112 8.53 7.99 -10.08
CA GLU A 112 8.58 8.25 -11.52
C GLU A 112 8.58 6.95 -12.33
N VAL A 113 9.42 5.98 -11.95
CA VAL A 113 9.49 4.66 -12.60
C VAL A 113 8.13 3.94 -12.51
N VAL A 114 7.51 3.92 -11.32
CA VAL A 114 6.17 3.34 -11.13
C VAL A 114 5.14 4.03 -12.01
N GLN A 115 5.15 5.37 -12.08
CA GLN A 115 4.19 6.12 -12.89
C GLN A 115 4.35 5.83 -14.38
N ASN A 116 5.59 5.84 -14.88
CA ASN A 116 5.88 5.56 -16.29
C ASN A 116 5.43 4.16 -16.70
N ILE A 117 5.74 3.13 -15.88
CA ILE A 117 5.30 1.76 -16.16
C ILE A 117 3.77 1.64 -16.08
N PHE A 118 3.15 2.29 -15.10
CA PHE A 118 1.69 2.29 -14.95
C PHE A 118 1.00 2.89 -16.17
N ASP A 119 1.46 4.06 -16.64
CA ASP A 119 0.85 4.76 -17.79
C ASP A 119 0.97 3.95 -19.08
N GLU A 120 2.05 3.17 -19.25
CA GLU A 120 2.17 2.23 -20.35
C GLU A 120 1.26 1.00 -20.16
N ALA A 121 1.38 0.34 -19.02
CA ALA A 121 0.71 -0.94 -18.77
C ALA A 121 -0.82 -0.82 -18.81
N ILE A 122 -1.37 0.29 -18.31
CA ILE A 122 -2.83 0.51 -18.32
C ILE A 122 -3.40 0.56 -19.74
N THR A 123 -2.62 0.98 -20.73
CA THR A 123 -3.05 1.00 -22.14
C THR A 123 -3.09 -0.38 -22.77
N MET A 124 -2.46 -1.39 -22.14
CA MET A 124 -2.40 -2.77 -22.60
C MET A 124 -3.54 -3.63 -22.05
N VAL A 125 -4.35 -3.08 -21.15
CA VAL A 125 -5.48 -3.80 -20.53
C VAL A 125 -6.50 -4.19 -21.59
N ASP A 126 -6.86 -5.46 -21.59
CA ASP A 126 -7.89 -6.04 -22.45
C ASP A 126 -9.19 -6.19 -21.65
N PRO A 127 -10.22 -5.37 -21.91
CA PRO A 127 -11.46 -5.40 -21.12
C PRO A 127 -12.27 -6.70 -21.27
N ASP A 128 -11.97 -7.50 -22.28
CA ASP A 128 -12.67 -8.76 -22.53
C ASP A 128 -12.08 -9.94 -21.73
N LYS A 129 -10.94 -9.72 -21.06
CA LYS A 129 -10.28 -10.74 -20.23
C LYS A 129 -10.60 -10.55 -18.74
N PRO A 130 -10.91 -11.63 -18.00
CA PRO A 130 -11.16 -11.54 -16.55
C PRO A 130 -9.90 -11.34 -15.72
N VAL A 131 -8.71 -11.67 -16.26
CA VAL A 131 -7.40 -11.51 -15.64
C VAL A 131 -6.44 -10.88 -16.66
N GLN A 132 -5.68 -9.91 -16.23
CA GLN A 132 -4.72 -9.21 -17.08
C GLN A 132 -3.31 -9.80 -16.90
N VAL A 133 -2.65 -10.12 -18.02
CA VAL A 133 -1.23 -10.48 -18.07
C VAL A 133 -0.54 -9.47 -18.98
N LEU A 134 0.21 -8.55 -18.36
CA LEU A 134 0.84 -7.42 -19.02
C LEU A 134 2.36 -7.62 -18.96
N ALA A 135 3.01 -7.65 -20.11
CA ALA A 135 4.45 -7.91 -20.18
C ALA A 135 5.11 -7.02 -21.23
N LYS A 136 6.28 -6.45 -20.87
CA LYS A 136 7.07 -5.61 -21.78
C LYS A 136 8.54 -5.62 -21.36
N GLU A 137 9.45 -5.42 -22.32
CA GLU A 137 10.87 -5.20 -22.06
C GLU A 137 11.12 -3.81 -21.41
N GLY A 138 12.13 -3.75 -20.54
CA GLY A 138 12.63 -2.52 -19.95
C GLY A 138 11.86 -2.04 -18.71
N TRP A 139 10.88 -2.77 -18.23
CA TRP A 139 10.23 -2.46 -16.97
C TRP A 139 11.07 -2.91 -15.78
N HIS A 140 11.29 -2.02 -14.82
CA HIS A 140 12.12 -2.33 -13.66
C HIS A 140 11.46 -3.36 -12.73
N PRO A 141 12.05 -4.57 -12.53
CA PRO A 141 11.39 -5.67 -11.81
C PRO A 141 11.05 -5.35 -10.35
N GLY A 142 11.83 -4.50 -9.68
CA GLY A 142 11.61 -4.13 -8.27
C GLY A 142 10.34 -3.35 -7.98
N VAL A 143 9.66 -2.80 -8.99
CA VAL A 143 8.44 -2.01 -8.82
C VAL A 143 7.19 -2.64 -9.42
N LEU A 144 7.31 -3.76 -10.13
CA LEU A 144 6.17 -4.38 -10.84
C LEU A 144 5.02 -4.78 -9.91
N GLY A 145 5.34 -5.20 -8.68
CA GLY A 145 4.31 -5.49 -7.69
C GLY A 145 3.51 -4.26 -7.24
N ILE A 146 4.11 -3.07 -7.26
CA ILE A 146 3.40 -1.81 -6.98
C ILE A 146 2.50 -1.45 -8.16
N VAL A 147 3.02 -1.59 -9.38
CA VAL A 147 2.25 -1.32 -10.61
C VAL A 147 1.06 -2.27 -10.72
N ALA A 148 1.27 -3.58 -10.49
CA ALA A 148 0.20 -4.57 -10.50
C ALA A 148 -0.91 -4.22 -9.49
N GLY A 149 -0.56 -3.79 -8.27
CA GLY A 149 -1.52 -3.35 -7.27
C GLY A 149 -2.33 -2.14 -7.72
N ARG A 150 -1.67 -1.10 -8.24
CA ARG A 150 -2.35 0.10 -8.73
C ARG A 150 -3.29 -0.17 -9.90
N ILE A 151 -2.88 -1.01 -10.86
CA ILE A 151 -3.75 -1.39 -11.98
C ILE A 151 -4.93 -2.20 -11.46
N MET A 152 -4.69 -3.20 -10.59
CA MET A 152 -5.75 -4.01 -9.98
C MET A 152 -6.82 -3.14 -9.29
N GLU A 153 -6.39 -2.15 -8.50
CA GLU A 153 -7.30 -1.21 -7.83
C GLU A 153 -8.11 -0.39 -8.83
N GLN A 154 -7.47 0.10 -9.89
CA GLN A 154 -8.13 0.96 -10.88
C GLN A 154 -9.16 0.21 -11.74
N ILE A 155 -8.84 -1.02 -12.17
CA ILE A 155 -9.73 -1.79 -13.06
C ILE A 155 -10.55 -2.84 -12.33
N SER A 156 -10.32 -3.05 -11.02
CA SER A 156 -10.98 -4.09 -10.20
C SER A 156 -10.85 -5.50 -10.80
N GLN A 157 -9.65 -5.84 -11.29
CA GLN A 157 -9.33 -7.16 -11.87
C GLN A 157 -8.00 -7.67 -11.33
N THR A 158 -7.81 -8.99 -11.29
CA THR A 158 -6.50 -9.61 -11.01
C THR A 158 -5.52 -9.29 -12.13
N VAL A 159 -4.30 -8.89 -11.76
CA VAL A 159 -3.28 -8.40 -12.70
C VAL A 159 -1.93 -9.05 -12.45
N VAL A 160 -1.29 -9.48 -13.52
CA VAL A 160 0.11 -9.92 -13.56
C VAL A 160 0.89 -8.92 -14.39
N VAL A 161 1.99 -8.40 -13.86
CA VAL A 161 2.90 -7.45 -14.56
C VAL A 161 4.29 -8.04 -14.59
N LEU A 162 4.87 -8.12 -15.79
CA LEU A 162 6.13 -8.83 -16.03
C LEU A 162 7.09 -7.96 -16.86
N ASN A 163 8.39 -7.98 -16.51
CA ASN A 163 9.46 -7.51 -17.37
C ASN A 163 9.99 -8.66 -18.21
N ILE A 164 10.22 -8.41 -19.48
CA ILE A 164 10.86 -9.35 -20.41
C ILE A 164 12.33 -8.98 -20.51
N GLU A 165 13.21 -9.95 -20.29
CA GLU A 165 14.67 -9.78 -20.42
C GLU A 165 15.30 -11.15 -20.73
N ASP A 166 16.16 -11.21 -21.75
CA ASP A 166 16.86 -12.42 -22.19
C ASP A 166 15.97 -13.66 -22.41
N GLY A 167 14.75 -13.44 -22.95
CA GLY A 167 13.78 -14.51 -23.20
C GLY A 167 13.06 -15.03 -21.95
N LEU A 168 13.23 -14.38 -20.83
CA LEU A 168 12.51 -14.65 -19.57
C LEU A 168 11.56 -13.49 -19.23
N ALA A 169 10.39 -13.81 -18.76
CA ALA A 169 9.45 -12.88 -18.18
C ALA A 169 9.48 -13.02 -16.64
N LYS A 170 9.80 -11.93 -15.93
CA LYS A 170 9.90 -11.90 -14.46
C LYS A 170 9.03 -10.79 -13.89
N GLY A 171 8.22 -11.08 -12.87
CA GLY A 171 7.42 -10.05 -12.22
C GLY A 171 6.51 -10.54 -11.12
N SER A 172 5.39 -9.84 -10.95
CA SER A 172 4.48 -10.02 -9.82
C SER A 172 3.02 -10.01 -10.26
N ALA A 173 2.22 -10.80 -9.56
CA ALA A 173 0.76 -10.77 -9.62
C ALA A 173 0.18 -10.08 -8.38
N ARG A 174 -0.99 -9.45 -8.56
CA ARG A 174 -1.90 -9.01 -7.50
C ARG A 174 -3.29 -9.50 -7.82
N SER A 175 -3.96 -10.05 -6.83
CA SER A 175 -5.22 -10.75 -7.02
C SER A 175 -6.33 -10.20 -6.15
N LEU A 176 -7.53 -10.13 -6.72
CA LEU A 176 -8.76 -9.89 -5.97
C LEU A 176 -8.97 -11.03 -4.94
N GLU A 177 -9.66 -10.75 -3.86
CA GLU A 177 -9.97 -11.75 -2.81
C GLU A 177 -10.73 -12.96 -3.34
N SER A 178 -11.52 -12.78 -4.41
CA SER A 178 -12.27 -13.86 -5.08
C SER A 178 -11.38 -14.86 -5.83
N ILE A 179 -10.13 -14.51 -6.13
CA ILE A 179 -9.19 -15.36 -6.89
C ILE A 179 -7.97 -15.69 -6.04
N ASN A 180 -7.77 -16.95 -5.71
CA ASN A 180 -6.52 -17.40 -5.10
C ASN A 180 -5.47 -17.62 -6.19
N ILE A 181 -4.62 -16.61 -6.43
CA ILE A 181 -3.62 -16.64 -7.51
C ILE A 181 -2.59 -17.76 -7.32
N PHE A 182 -2.27 -18.12 -6.08
CA PHE A 182 -1.35 -19.22 -5.81
C PHE A 182 -1.96 -20.56 -6.24
N HIS A 183 -3.19 -20.86 -5.85
CA HIS A 183 -3.89 -22.10 -6.25
C HIS A 183 -4.13 -22.17 -7.77
N ALA A 184 -4.45 -21.02 -8.40
CA ALA A 184 -4.66 -20.95 -9.85
C ALA A 184 -3.41 -21.39 -10.65
N LEU A 185 -2.22 -21.25 -10.07
CA LEU A 185 -0.95 -21.49 -10.75
C LEU A 185 -0.17 -22.70 -10.19
N ASP A 186 -0.52 -23.19 -8.99
CA ASP A 186 0.25 -24.24 -8.30
C ASP A 186 0.30 -25.58 -9.08
N ASP A 187 -0.79 -25.95 -9.75
CA ASP A 187 -0.87 -27.15 -10.61
C ASP A 187 -0.14 -27.00 -11.96
N HIS A 188 0.33 -25.79 -12.27
CA HIS A 188 0.99 -25.44 -13.53
C HIS A 188 2.44 -25.03 -13.36
N ARG A 189 3.15 -25.56 -12.36
CA ARG A 189 4.53 -25.21 -12.04
C ARG A 189 5.51 -25.46 -13.20
N ASP A 190 5.15 -26.33 -14.12
CA ASP A 190 5.95 -26.66 -15.30
C ASP A 190 6.20 -25.49 -16.26
N ILE A 191 5.36 -24.44 -16.23
CA ILE A 191 5.59 -23.25 -17.06
C ILE A 191 6.57 -22.24 -16.46
N PHE A 192 6.93 -22.39 -15.17
CA PHE A 192 7.76 -21.43 -14.45
C PHE A 192 9.18 -21.96 -14.22
N THR A 193 10.14 -21.05 -14.22
CA THR A 193 11.50 -21.30 -13.69
C THR A 193 11.57 -20.98 -12.20
N ALA A 194 10.74 -20.02 -11.72
CA ALA A 194 10.55 -19.72 -10.32
C ALA A 194 9.11 -19.22 -10.09
N PHE A 195 8.49 -19.71 -9.02
CA PHE A 195 7.14 -19.34 -8.63
C PHE A 195 6.96 -19.45 -7.12
N GLY A 196 6.30 -18.45 -6.51
CA GLY A 196 5.97 -18.45 -5.09
C GLY A 196 5.07 -17.29 -4.71
N GLY A 197 4.34 -17.44 -3.60
CA GLY A 197 3.42 -16.42 -3.13
C GLY A 197 2.35 -16.95 -2.21
N HIS A 198 1.24 -16.25 -2.17
CA HIS A 198 0.04 -16.59 -1.39
C HIS A 198 -1.24 -16.19 -2.18
N ALA A 199 -2.41 -16.36 -1.60
CA ALA A 199 -3.69 -16.12 -2.28
C ALA A 199 -3.80 -14.76 -2.99
N GLY A 200 -3.34 -13.67 -2.36
CA GLY A 200 -3.48 -12.30 -2.88
C GLY A 200 -2.32 -11.80 -3.74
N ALA A 201 -1.16 -12.48 -3.74
CA ALA A 201 0.01 -12.04 -4.49
C ALA A 201 0.96 -13.19 -4.80
N ALA A 202 1.60 -13.13 -5.97
CA ALA A 202 2.63 -14.09 -6.36
C ALA A 202 3.77 -13.40 -7.11
N GLY A 203 5.01 -13.91 -6.89
CA GLY A 203 6.17 -13.61 -7.70
C GLY A 203 6.46 -14.76 -8.66
N MET A 204 6.88 -14.47 -9.87
CA MET A 204 7.12 -15.50 -10.88
C MET A 204 8.22 -15.11 -11.85
N THR A 205 8.86 -16.15 -12.40
CA THR A 205 9.74 -16.09 -13.57
C THR A 205 9.41 -17.25 -14.49
N LEU A 206 9.23 -16.99 -15.78
CA LEU A 206 8.87 -17.99 -16.78
C LEU A 206 9.53 -17.65 -18.13
N PRO A 207 9.73 -18.62 -19.03
CA PRO A 207 10.09 -18.35 -20.42
C PRO A 207 9.03 -17.46 -21.10
N GLU A 208 9.48 -16.48 -21.89
CA GLU A 208 8.59 -15.53 -22.58
C GLU A 208 7.55 -16.27 -23.45
N GLU A 209 7.93 -17.38 -24.09
CA GLU A 209 7.04 -18.23 -24.90
C GLU A 209 5.82 -18.77 -24.11
N ASN A 210 5.90 -18.83 -22.77
CA ASN A 210 4.83 -19.30 -21.90
C ASN A 210 3.84 -18.19 -21.48
N LEU A 211 4.02 -16.93 -21.90
CA LEU A 211 3.12 -15.82 -21.53
C LEU A 211 1.67 -16.07 -21.98
N GLY A 212 1.49 -16.58 -23.21
CA GLY A 212 0.16 -16.94 -23.70
C GLY A 212 -0.51 -18.02 -22.84
N ARG A 213 0.24 -19.07 -22.51
CA ARG A 213 -0.25 -20.17 -21.66
C ARG A 213 -0.59 -19.69 -20.23
N LEU A 214 0.21 -18.78 -19.66
CA LEU A 214 -0.09 -18.15 -18.37
C LEU A 214 -1.44 -17.41 -18.39
N SER A 215 -1.68 -16.62 -19.43
CA SER A 215 -2.94 -15.90 -19.61
C SER A 215 -4.14 -16.86 -19.75
N GLU A 216 -3.99 -17.93 -20.53
CA GLU A 216 -5.02 -18.95 -20.72
C GLU A 216 -5.35 -19.67 -19.41
N ILE A 217 -4.34 -20.11 -18.64
CA ILE A 217 -4.52 -20.78 -17.34
C ILE A 217 -5.34 -19.91 -16.40
N LEU A 218 -4.97 -18.64 -16.27
CA LEU A 218 -5.66 -17.73 -15.36
C LEU A 218 -7.09 -17.43 -15.79
N CYS A 219 -7.33 -17.25 -17.09
CA CYS A 219 -8.68 -17.06 -17.60
C CYS A 219 -9.54 -18.32 -17.42
N HIS A 220 -9.00 -19.51 -17.72
CA HIS A 220 -9.71 -20.79 -17.51
C HIS A 220 -10.02 -21.01 -16.03
N TYR A 221 -9.08 -20.70 -15.11
CA TYR A 221 -9.33 -20.79 -13.68
C TYR A 221 -10.56 -19.98 -13.24
N VAL A 222 -10.72 -18.76 -13.79
CA VAL A 222 -11.89 -17.91 -13.51
C VAL A 222 -13.17 -18.52 -14.07
N TYR A 223 -13.15 -18.96 -15.33
CA TYR A 223 -14.34 -19.50 -16.00
C TYR A 223 -14.76 -20.87 -15.44
N ASP A 224 -13.82 -21.76 -15.21
CA ASP A 224 -14.09 -23.12 -14.74
C ASP A 224 -14.60 -23.19 -13.31
N ASN A 225 -14.29 -22.16 -12.51
CA ASN A 225 -14.75 -22.04 -11.13
C ASN A 225 -15.93 -21.06 -10.96
N ASP A 226 -16.52 -20.58 -12.07
CA ASP A 226 -17.62 -19.60 -12.05
C ASP A 226 -17.35 -18.37 -11.14
N ILE A 227 -16.08 -17.91 -11.14
CA ILE A 227 -15.68 -16.80 -10.25
C ILE A 227 -16.29 -15.49 -10.76
N ASP A 228 -17.09 -14.86 -9.94
CA ASP A 228 -17.61 -13.52 -10.23
C ASP A 228 -16.52 -12.47 -10.08
N THR A 229 -15.93 -12.05 -11.20
CA THR A 229 -14.97 -10.95 -11.27
C THR A 229 -15.63 -9.58 -11.32
N SER A 230 -16.96 -9.53 -11.49
CA SER A 230 -17.74 -8.29 -11.44
C SER A 230 -18.14 -7.90 -10.01
N ALA A 231 -17.84 -8.77 -9.05
CA ALA A 231 -18.13 -8.52 -7.64
C ALA A 231 -17.52 -7.18 -7.20
N LYS A 232 -18.36 -6.21 -6.99
CA LYS A 232 -17.95 -4.89 -6.50
C LYS A 232 -17.33 -5.05 -5.12
N ASN A 233 -16.25 -4.34 -4.87
CA ASN A 233 -15.65 -4.27 -3.55
C ASN A 233 -16.74 -3.99 -2.52
N THR A 234 -16.92 -4.92 -1.58
CA THR A 234 -17.86 -4.75 -0.48
C THR A 234 -17.23 -3.80 0.54
N LEU A 235 -17.88 -2.67 0.78
CA LEU A 235 -17.50 -1.78 1.86
C LEU A 235 -18.17 -2.26 3.15
N ASN A 236 -17.38 -2.75 4.09
CA ASN A 236 -17.86 -3.09 5.42
C ASN A 236 -18.02 -1.80 6.23
N LEU A 237 -19.19 -1.61 6.79
CA LEU A 237 -19.54 -0.47 7.65
C LEU A 237 -19.64 -0.97 9.08
N ASP A 238 -19.08 -0.21 10.02
CA ASP A 238 -19.10 -0.60 11.43
C ASP A 238 -20.41 -0.21 12.11
N GLU A 239 -20.94 0.99 11.80
CA GLU A 239 -22.18 1.48 12.42
C GLU A 239 -22.82 2.58 11.56
N GLU A 240 -24.12 2.77 11.74
CA GLU A 240 -24.86 3.91 11.24
C GLU A 240 -24.82 5.06 12.26
N LEU A 241 -24.52 6.28 11.79
CA LEU A 241 -24.49 7.46 12.64
C LEU A 241 -25.40 8.58 12.11
N GLN A 242 -25.83 9.44 13.02
CA GLN A 242 -26.40 10.75 12.70
C GLN A 242 -25.33 11.84 12.85
N LEU A 243 -25.43 12.92 12.06
CA LEU A 243 -24.47 14.03 12.21
C LEU A 243 -24.46 14.63 13.63
N SER A 244 -25.56 14.57 14.35
CA SER A 244 -25.68 15.03 15.75
C SER A 244 -24.83 14.22 16.74
N GLU A 245 -24.43 13.00 16.39
CA GLU A 245 -23.59 12.12 17.22
C GLU A 245 -22.11 12.36 17.01
N LEU A 246 -21.73 13.08 15.94
CA LEU A 246 -20.38 13.47 15.67
C LEU A 246 -19.96 14.63 16.58
N SER A 247 -19.26 14.31 17.64
CA SER A 247 -18.70 15.24 18.60
C SER A 247 -17.20 15.05 18.75
N LEU A 248 -16.50 16.04 19.32
CA LEU A 248 -15.08 15.89 19.64
C LEU A 248 -14.84 14.74 20.63
N ASP A 249 -15.78 14.48 21.53
CA ASP A 249 -15.66 13.40 22.50
C ASP A 249 -15.84 12.03 21.83
N THR A 250 -16.73 11.93 20.84
CA THR A 250 -16.87 10.73 20.01
C THR A 250 -15.57 10.44 19.27
N ILE A 251 -14.96 11.44 18.60
CA ILE A 251 -13.71 11.29 17.88
C ILE A 251 -12.57 10.88 18.82
N LYS A 252 -12.40 11.56 19.97
CA LYS A 252 -11.40 11.17 20.97
C LYS A 252 -11.58 9.76 21.52
N SER A 253 -12.80 9.27 21.55
CA SER A 253 -13.09 7.90 21.96
C SER A 253 -12.69 6.89 20.88
N LEU A 254 -12.90 7.22 19.60
CA LEU A 254 -12.44 6.41 18.47
C LEU A 254 -10.90 6.39 18.35
N GLU A 255 -10.24 7.50 18.64
CA GLU A 255 -8.76 7.57 18.66
C GLU A 255 -8.12 6.58 19.65
N LYS A 256 -8.83 6.18 20.71
CA LYS A 256 -8.33 5.14 21.63
C LYS A 256 -8.19 3.76 20.98
N LEU A 257 -8.85 3.52 19.86
CA LEU A 257 -8.74 2.29 19.08
C LEU A 257 -7.45 2.23 18.26
N ALA A 258 -6.78 3.37 18.01
CA ALA A 258 -5.50 3.42 17.31
C ALA A 258 -4.39 2.65 18.07
N PRO A 259 -3.31 2.21 17.40
CA PRO A 259 -3.02 2.39 15.96
C PRO A 259 -3.89 1.50 15.08
N PHE A 260 -4.28 2.03 13.89
CA PHE A 260 -5.05 1.32 12.89
C PHE A 260 -4.15 0.68 11.83
N GLY A 261 -4.63 -0.40 11.19
CA GLY A 261 -3.90 -1.11 10.15
C GLY A 261 -4.49 -2.48 9.86
N MET A 262 -3.63 -3.45 9.53
CA MET A 262 -4.07 -4.82 9.26
C MET A 262 -4.77 -5.40 10.50
N ASP A 263 -5.94 -5.99 10.29
CA ASP A 263 -6.83 -6.60 11.31
C ASP A 263 -7.33 -5.66 12.43
N ASN A 264 -6.94 -4.38 12.40
CA ASN A 264 -7.50 -3.32 13.23
C ASN A 264 -7.82 -2.09 12.37
N LYS A 265 -8.81 -2.24 11.50
CA LYS A 265 -9.20 -1.21 10.52
C LYS A 265 -9.77 0.03 11.20
N LYS A 266 -9.54 1.19 10.59
CA LYS A 266 -10.18 2.44 11.02
C LYS A 266 -11.70 2.31 10.84
N PRO A 267 -12.53 2.65 11.85
CA PRO A 267 -13.97 2.52 11.75
C PRO A 267 -14.57 3.34 10.60
N VAL A 268 -15.48 2.72 9.87
CA VAL A 268 -16.20 3.33 8.74
C VAL A 268 -17.67 3.40 9.08
N PHE A 269 -18.25 4.60 8.97
CA PHE A 269 -19.61 4.87 9.37
C PHE A 269 -20.50 5.20 8.18
N TRP A 270 -21.78 4.85 8.29
CA TRP A 270 -22.80 5.19 7.34
C TRP A 270 -23.59 6.41 7.81
N LEU A 271 -23.71 7.42 6.96
CA LEU A 271 -24.59 8.58 7.16
C LEU A 271 -25.59 8.63 6.01
N HIS A 272 -26.88 8.59 6.31
CA HIS A 272 -27.93 8.70 5.31
C HIS A 272 -28.75 9.98 5.47
N ASP A 273 -29.65 10.25 4.52
CA ASP A 273 -30.52 11.44 4.51
C ASP A 273 -29.76 12.77 4.71
N ILE A 274 -28.55 12.84 4.15
CA ILE A 274 -27.72 14.04 4.16
C ILE A 274 -27.96 14.91 2.93
N THR A 275 -27.95 16.22 3.11
CA THR A 275 -27.95 17.19 2.00
C THR A 275 -26.53 17.68 1.75
N VAL A 276 -26.04 17.47 0.54
CA VAL A 276 -24.72 17.97 0.11
C VAL A 276 -24.85 19.36 -0.47
N THR A 277 -24.01 20.28 0.00
CA THR A 277 -23.97 21.68 -0.48
C THR A 277 -22.53 22.14 -0.63
N GLN A 278 -22.32 23.23 -1.39
CA GLN A 278 -21.01 23.90 -1.53
C GLN A 278 -19.90 22.95 -2.01
N ALA A 279 -20.22 21.99 -2.89
CA ALA A 279 -19.23 21.09 -3.46
C ALA A 279 -18.26 21.84 -4.36
N ARG A 280 -16.95 21.61 -4.17
CA ARG A 280 -15.88 22.12 -5.00
C ARG A 280 -14.70 21.15 -5.07
N THR A 281 -14.04 21.13 -6.20
CA THR A 281 -12.77 20.37 -6.33
C THR A 281 -11.64 21.09 -5.61
N MET A 282 -10.66 20.35 -5.13
CA MET A 282 -9.45 20.84 -4.49
C MET A 282 -8.25 19.92 -4.76
N GLY A 283 -7.06 20.37 -4.40
CA GLY A 283 -5.82 19.65 -4.65
C GLY A 283 -5.29 19.83 -6.06
N GLN A 284 -4.15 19.23 -6.33
CA GLN A 284 -3.51 19.29 -7.64
C GLN A 284 -4.40 18.58 -8.68
N ASN A 285 -4.66 19.25 -9.80
CA ASN A 285 -5.56 18.79 -10.86
C ASN A 285 -7.03 18.54 -10.44
N GLY A 286 -7.48 19.04 -9.28
CA GLY A 286 -8.84 18.84 -8.81
C GLY A 286 -9.14 17.42 -8.34
N ALA A 287 -8.12 16.67 -7.93
CA ALA A 287 -8.22 15.26 -7.55
C ALA A 287 -9.08 14.98 -6.32
N HIS A 288 -9.36 15.99 -5.49
CA HIS A 288 -10.14 15.83 -4.26
C HIS A 288 -11.40 16.66 -4.31
N LEU A 289 -12.39 16.29 -3.51
CA LEU A 289 -13.65 17.02 -3.37
C LEU A 289 -13.83 17.52 -1.94
N LYS A 290 -14.08 18.83 -1.79
CA LYS A 290 -14.53 19.41 -0.52
C LYS A 290 -15.99 19.84 -0.66
N PHE A 291 -16.81 19.48 0.31
CA PHE A 291 -18.24 19.84 0.34
C PHE A 291 -18.75 19.96 1.78
N LYS A 292 -19.94 20.48 1.91
CA LYS A 292 -20.61 20.57 3.19
C LYS A 292 -21.80 19.62 3.22
N VAL A 293 -21.92 18.84 4.30
CA VAL A 293 -23.09 18.00 4.56
C VAL A 293 -23.96 18.62 5.63
N LYS A 294 -25.27 18.42 5.50
CA LYS A 294 -26.28 18.85 6.47
C LYS A 294 -27.26 17.72 6.76
N GLN A 295 -27.64 17.59 8.02
CA GLN A 295 -28.72 16.72 8.48
C GLN A 295 -29.45 17.45 9.61
N GLY A 296 -30.70 17.84 9.39
CA GLY A 296 -31.45 18.69 10.31
C GLY A 296 -30.76 20.04 10.55
N LYS A 297 -30.35 20.32 11.77
CA LYS A 297 -29.62 21.56 12.17
C LYS A 297 -28.11 21.42 12.11
N ASP A 298 -27.61 20.20 12.04
CA ASP A 298 -26.18 19.90 12.11
C ASP A 298 -25.53 20.00 10.72
N SER A 299 -24.29 20.47 10.68
CA SER A 299 -23.56 20.68 9.43
C SER A 299 -22.07 20.54 9.65
N PHE A 300 -21.40 19.79 8.76
CA PHE A 300 -19.95 19.58 8.77
C PHE A 300 -19.33 19.80 7.40
N ASP A 301 -18.08 20.27 7.39
CA ASP A 301 -17.24 20.26 6.19
C ASP A 301 -16.66 18.83 6.02
N VAL A 302 -16.70 18.32 4.80
CA VAL A 302 -16.23 16.98 4.43
C VAL A 302 -15.22 17.10 3.30
N VAL A 303 -14.21 16.26 3.35
CA VAL A 303 -13.23 16.10 2.27
C VAL A 303 -13.27 14.63 1.80
N ALA A 304 -13.46 14.44 0.51
CA ALA A 304 -13.28 13.16 -0.16
C ALA A 304 -11.96 13.22 -0.94
N PHE A 305 -11.05 12.30 -0.63
CA PHE A 305 -9.77 12.15 -1.31
C PHE A 305 -9.89 11.12 -2.44
N ASN A 306 -9.42 11.47 -3.67
CA ASN A 306 -9.38 10.69 -4.92
C ASN A 306 -10.74 10.33 -5.51
#